data_8b2d95a63fd528d967f88c07e10f11fe
#
_entry.id   8b2d95a63fd528d967f88c07e10f11fe
#
_cell.length_a   1.000
_cell.length_b   1.000
_cell.length_c   1.000
_cell.angle_alpha   90.00
_cell.angle_beta   90.00
_cell.angle_gamma   90.00
#
_symmetry.space_group_name_H-M   'P 1'
#
loop_
_entity.id
_entity.type
_entity.pdbx_description
1 polymer ?
#
loop_
_entity_poly.entity_id
_entity_poly.type
_entity_poly.pdbx_seq_one_letter_code
_entity_poly.pdbx_strand_id
1 'polypeptide(L)'
;MMDSQQAQDATTDKFARAAFADGPRLLADIGATHARFALQTAPGQFRAVRVLRCDDFAGIVPLLRHYLQDHADQKLHHAAFAVANPISGDYVRMTNRAWEFSTDAVRRELGLQTLLIVNDFTALAMAIPGFAEADLMQVGKGKPAPNAVIGVLGPGTGLGVSGVIPTADGFVTLGSEGGHVNFAPADEREFAILQYAWREWQHVSNERLISGPGMEIIYRALARRNGVEAPPRDPAAIIAGALEADDPLCLEVLECFCGMLGGAAANLAVTLGAFGGIFIGGGIVPRMGEWFLRSPFRARFEAKGRFSTYLADIPTYVITTPNPAFHGVATILAEHLRGRSGANTLMERVQQLRHELSPAEGRVAALVLEQPRLVLNEPIAGIARLADVSQPTVIRFCRSLGFQGLAEFKLKFASSLTGAIPVRHSQVRISDSTHDLSAKVIDNTVSAILRFRDQLDVRALDRAIELVSKARRVEFYAMGNSRAVALDGQHKFFRFRIPTALYGDAHLFKLAAELLGPGDVVIAVSNSGSLTELLDAVDAARAAGADVIAISNSQSPLARKANVCLAVDHAEDSTSFLSMISRILQLLLIDIMAVGISVDGQHAQGDEAHRLLISHLDS
;
A
#
# COMPACT_ATOMS: atom_id res chain seq x y z
N MET A 1 -8.96 -44.24 2.27
CA MET A 1 -9.38 -42.83 2.19
C MET A 1 -9.51 -42.12 3.55
N MET A 2 -9.82 -42.82 4.66
CA MET A 2 -9.86 -42.18 6.00
C MET A 2 -8.47 -41.86 6.59
N ASP A 3 -7.42 -42.62 6.27
CA ASP A 3 -6.07 -42.39 6.79
C ASP A 3 -5.34 -41.16 6.20
N SER A 4 -5.65 -40.79 4.95
CA SER A 4 -5.03 -39.63 4.31
C SER A 4 -5.59 -38.30 4.84
N GLN A 5 -6.84 -38.27 5.23
CA GLN A 5 -7.49 -37.08 5.78
C GLN A 5 -7.03 -36.82 7.23
N GLN A 6 -6.90 -37.87 8.05
CA GLN A 6 -6.34 -37.73 9.39
C GLN A 6 -4.84 -37.33 9.41
N ALA A 7 -4.06 -37.77 8.43
CA ALA A 7 -2.66 -37.37 8.29
C ALA A 7 -2.52 -35.92 7.83
N GLN A 8 -3.42 -35.43 6.96
CA GLN A 8 -3.48 -34.01 6.54
C GLN A 8 -3.91 -33.13 7.72
N ASP A 9 -4.91 -33.51 8.49
CA ASP A 9 -5.38 -32.77 9.67
C ASP A 9 -4.31 -32.67 10.74
N ALA A 10 -3.58 -33.76 11.04
CA ALA A 10 -2.48 -33.79 12.00
C ALA A 10 -1.29 -32.91 11.57
N THR A 11 -1.01 -32.85 10.26
CA THR A 11 0.05 -32.01 9.70
C THR A 11 -0.34 -30.55 9.78
N THR A 12 -1.59 -30.21 9.44
CA THR A 12 -2.14 -28.85 9.52
C THR A 12 -2.15 -28.33 10.98
N ASP A 13 -2.51 -29.17 11.95
CA ASP A 13 -2.51 -28.81 13.37
C ASP A 13 -1.09 -28.58 13.92
N LYS A 14 -0.10 -29.32 13.42
CA LYS A 14 1.32 -29.16 13.79
C LYS A 14 1.92 -27.86 13.26
N PHE A 15 1.60 -27.48 12.01
CA PHE A 15 1.98 -26.20 11.42
C PHE A 15 1.25 -25.03 12.09
N ALA A 16 -0.04 -25.19 12.43
CA ALA A 16 -0.82 -24.20 13.15
C ALA A 16 -0.24 -23.90 14.55
N ARG A 17 0.22 -24.91 15.27
CA ARG A 17 0.89 -24.74 16.58
C ARG A 17 2.27 -24.11 16.47
N ALA A 18 3.03 -24.41 15.42
CA ALA A 18 4.35 -23.81 15.19
C ALA A 18 4.24 -22.30 14.92
N ALA A 19 3.17 -21.83 14.29
CA ALA A 19 2.93 -20.42 13.98
C ALA A 19 2.68 -19.53 15.23
N PHE A 20 2.41 -20.13 16.40
CA PHE A 20 2.18 -19.44 17.67
C PHE A 20 3.17 -19.87 18.75
N ALA A 21 4.33 -20.42 18.35
CA ALA A 21 5.37 -20.87 19.28
C ALA A 21 5.98 -19.72 20.11
N ASP A 22 5.90 -18.51 19.60
CA ASP A 22 6.36 -17.26 20.21
C ASP A 22 5.31 -16.57 21.09
N GLY A 23 4.11 -17.15 21.21
CA GLY A 23 3.02 -16.66 22.05
C GLY A 23 1.78 -16.18 21.26
N PRO A 24 0.76 -15.74 21.99
CA PRO A 24 -0.47 -15.22 21.39
C PRO A 24 -0.22 -13.89 20.68
N ARG A 25 -1.13 -13.53 19.77
CA ARG A 25 -1.11 -12.28 19.00
C ARG A 25 -2.19 -11.35 19.52
N LEU A 26 -1.83 -10.09 19.75
CA LEU A 26 -2.78 -9.06 20.17
C LEU A 26 -3.49 -8.49 18.94
N LEU A 27 -4.81 -8.56 18.94
CA LEU A 27 -5.66 -8.01 17.90
C LEU A 27 -6.55 -6.91 18.48
N ALA A 28 -6.76 -5.84 17.73
CA ALA A 28 -7.69 -4.78 18.10
C ALA A 28 -8.52 -4.29 16.90
N ASP A 29 -9.76 -3.87 17.20
CA ASP A 29 -10.64 -3.10 16.33
C ASP A 29 -11.02 -1.83 17.07
N ILE A 30 -10.46 -0.68 16.66
CA ILE A 30 -10.54 0.60 17.36
C ILE A 30 -11.41 1.55 16.55
N GLY A 31 -12.68 1.60 16.93
CA GLY A 31 -13.65 2.54 16.37
C GLY A 31 -13.65 3.89 17.09
N ALA A 32 -14.56 4.77 16.67
CA ALA A 32 -14.72 6.10 17.24
C ALA A 32 -15.13 6.08 18.73
N THR A 33 -16.01 5.16 19.13
CA THR A 33 -16.64 5.11 20.46
C THR A 33 -16.12 3.96 21.30
N HIS A 34 -15.86 2.81 20.69
CA HIS A 34 -15.47 1.58 21.35
C HIS A 34 -14.25 0.97 20.67
N ALA A 35 -13.36 0.43 21.49
CA ALA A 35 -12.27 -0.44 21.06
C ALA A 35 -12.54 -1.86 21.50
N ARG A 36 -12.36 -2.82 20.60
CA ARG A 36 -12.47 -4.24 20.84
C ARG A 36 -11.10 -4.86 20.79
N PHE A 37 -10.80 -5.75 21.73
CA PHE A 37 -9.53 -6.45 21.84
C PHE A 37 -9.74 -7.95 21.88
N ALA A 38 -8.77 -8.68 21.38
CA ALA A 38 -8.71 -10.13 21.49
C ALA A 38 -7.26 -10.63 21.49
N LEU A 39 -7.05 -11.80 22.09
CA LEU A 39 -5.82 -12.58 21.95
C LEU A 39 -6.08 -13.74 21.00
N GLN A 40 -5.36 -13.78 19.89
CA GLN A 40 -5.39 -14.93 18.99
C GLN A 40 -4.36 -15.96 19.46
N THR A 41 -4.84 -17.17 19.79
CA THR A 41 -4.01 -18.28 20.30
C THR A 41 -3.80 -19.41 19.28
N ALA A 42 -4.62 -19.43 18.23
CA ALA A 42 -4.51 -20.32 17.07
C ALA A 42 -5.27 -19.69 15.89
N PRO A 43 -5.10 -20.17 14.65
CA PRO A 43 -5.86 -19.67 13.51
C PRO A 43 -7.37 -19.70 13.79
N GLY A 44 -8.04 -18.55 13.63
CA GLY A 44 -9.48 -18.40 13.88
C GLY A 44 -9.93 -18.49 15.35
N GLN A 45 -9.02 -18.70 16.31
CA GLN A 45 -9.35 -18.78 17.73
C GLN A 45 -9.03 -17.48 18.47
N PHE A 46 -10.06 -16.77 18.89
CA PHE A 46 -9.97 -15.52 19.63
C PHE A 46 -10.40 -15.74 21.07
N ARG A 47 -9.55 -15.32 22.02
CA ARG A 47 -9.82 -15.40 23.46
C ARG A 47 -9.70 -14.02 24.10
N ALA A 48 -10.16 -13.90 25.33
CA ALA A 48 -10.09 -12.66 26.10
C ALA A 48 -10.71 -11.46 25.35
N VAL A 49 -11.80 -11.72 24.60
CA VAL A 49 -12.49 -10.64 23.87
C VAL A 49 -13.07 -9.66 24.86
N ARG A 50 -12.66 -8.38 24.73
CA ARG A 50 -13.11 -7.30 25.61
C ARG A 50 -13.45 -6.06 24.79
N VAL A 51 -14.51 -5.37 25.19
CA VAL A 51 -14.93 -4.09 24.62
C VAL A 51 -14.73 -3.00 25.66
N LEU A 52 -13.99 -1.96 25.29
CA LEU A 52 -13.71 -0.81 26.14
C LEU A 52 -14.25 0.45 25.48
N ARG A 53 -14.73 1.40 26.26
CA ARG A 53 -15.13 2.71 25.77
C ARG A 53 -13.88 3.56 25.58
N CYS A 54 -13.73 4.10 24.39
CA CYS A 54 -12.56 4.94 24.10
C CYS A 54 -12.55 6.25 24.89
N ASP A 55 -13.73 6.77 25.31
CA ASP A 55 -13.87 8.00 26.06
C ASP A 55 -13.28 7.93 27.49
N ASP A 56 -13.13 6.72 28.01
CA ASP A 56 -12.58 6.49 29.33
C ASP A 56 -11.05 6.64 29.37
N PHE A 57 -10.40 6.87 28.21
CA PHE A 57 -8.94 6.89 28.09
C PHE A 57 -8.44 8.13 27.33
N ALA A 58 -7.32 8.68 27.79
CA ALA A 58 -6.68 9.85 27.19
C ALA A 58 -5.99 9.56 25.84
N GLY A 59 -5.78 8.28 25.46
CA GLY A 59 -5.09 7.89 24.23
C GLY A 59 -5.01 6.37 24.07
N ILE A 60 -4.42 5.95 22.95
CA ILE A 60 -4.32 4.52 22.61
C ILE A 60 -3.47 3.73 23.61
N VAL A 61 -2.37 4.30 24.09
CA VAL A 61 -1.45 3.60 25.01
C VAL A 61 -2.08 3.33 26.37
N PRO A 62 -2.72 4.29 27.06
CA PRO A 62 -3.48 4.01 28.28
C PRO A 62 -4.56 2.94 28.10
N LEU A 63 -5.27 2.96 26.96
CA LEU A 63 -6.29 1.98 26.60
C LEU A 63 -5.69 0.56 26.46
N LEU A 64 -4.59 0.44 25.73
CA LEU A 64 -3.87 -0.83 25.54
C LEU A 64 -3.30 -1.36 26.85
N ARG A 65 -2.68 -0.52 27.66
CA ARG A 65 -2.16 -0.91 28.98
C ARG A 65 -3.26 -1.42 29.88
N HIS A 66 -4.42 -0.78 29.87
CA HIS A 66 -5.57 -1.23 30.67
C HIS A 66 -6.04 -2.64 30.26
N TYR A 67 -6.12 -2.92 28.97
CA TYR A 67 -6.43 -4.27 28.48
C TYR A 67 -5.35 -5.28 28.87
N LEU A 68 -4.08 -4.92 28.74
CA LEU A 68 -2.94 -5.79 28.99
C LEU A 68 -2.67 -6.06 30.47
N GLN A 69 -3.20 -5.27 31.40
CA GLN A 69 -3.07 -5.52 32.86
C GLN A 69 -3.60 -6.89 33.27
N ASP A 70 -4.70 -7.34 32.64
CA ASP A 70 -5.32 -8.64 32.92
C ASP A 70 -4.57 -9.81 32.24
N HIS A 71 -3.53 -9.50 31.44
CA HIS A 71 -2.77 -10.47 30.63
C HIS A 71 -1.26 -10.28 30.76
N ALA A 72 -0.81 -9.75 31.89
CA ALA A 72 0.60 -9.43 32.16
C ALA A 72 1.53 -10.67 32.19
N ASP A 73 0.97 -11.86 32.36
CA ASP A 73 1.66 -13.14 32.32
C ASP A 73 1.98 -13.63 30.90
N GLN A 74 1.37 -13.01 29.88
CA GLN A 74 1.52 -13.44 28.50
C GLN A 74 2.59 -12.65 27.77
N LYS A 75 3.53 -13.34 27.13
CA LYS A 75 4.53 -12.71 26.26
C LYS A 75 3.89 -12.43 24.92
N LEU A 76 3.67 -11.14 24.63
CA LEU A 76 3.13 -10.67 23.36
C LEU A 76 4.27 -10.11 22.51
N HIS A 77 4.48 -10.69 21.34
CA HIS A 77 5.50 -10.26 20.40
C HIS A 77 4.91 -9.54 19.19
N HIS A 78 3.69 -9.88 18.80
CA HIS A 78 3.06 -9.43 17.58
C HIS A 78 1.66 -8.90 17.82
N ALA A 79 1.33 -7.77 17.17
CA ALA A 79 0.00 -7.17 17.23
C ALA A 79 -0.44 -6.64 15.86
N ALA A 80 -1.75 -6.62 15.64
CA ALA A 80 -2.36 -5.95 14.50
C ALA A 80 -3.68 -5.28 14.89
N PHE A 81 -3.84 -4.01 14.52
CA PHE A 81 -4.99 -3.19 14.88
C PHE A 81 -5.70 -2.68 13.63
N ALA A 82 -7.02 -2.83 13.61
CA ALA A 82 -7.90 -2.12 12.70
C ALA A 82 -8.28 -0.78 13.34
N VAL A 83 -8.20 0.31 12.59
CA VAL A 83 -8.62 1.63 13.06
C VAL A 83 -9.52 2.29 12.02
N ALA A 84 -10.57 2.97 12.49
CA ALA A 84 -11.54 3.67 11.64
C ALA A 84 -10.95 4.98 11.10
N ASN A 85 -9.86 4.87 10.30
CA ASN A 85 -9.10 6.00 9.77
C ASN A 85 -8.26 5.58 8.55
N PRO A 86 -8.05 6.46 7.55
CA PRO A 86 -7.03 6.26 6.54
C PRO A 86 -5.63 6.18 7.18
N ILE A 87 -4.83 5.21 6.76
CA ILE A 87 -3.48 5.00 7.26
C ILE A 87 -2.48 5.34 6.17
N SER A 88 -1.60 6.30 6.45
CA SER A 88 -0.47 6.65 5.59
C SER A 88 0.78 6.87 6.45
N GLY A 89 1.78 5.98 6.30
CA GLY A 89 3.03 6.06 7.06
C GLY A 89 2.92 5.66 8.53
N ASP A 90 3.84 6.16 9.34
CA ASP A 90 3.97 5.80 10.77
C ASP A 90 2.98 6.55 11.69
N TYR A 91 2.59 7.75 11.28
CA TYR A 91 1.79 8.63 12.14
C TYR A 91 0.29 8.47 11.86
N VAL A 92 -0.45 8.10 12.89
CA VAL A 92 -1.91 7.91 12.84
C VAL A 92 -2.59 9.05 13.59
N ARG A 93 -3.47 9.77 12.89
CA ARG A 93 -4.34 10.80 13.45
C ARG A 93 -5.78 10.38 13.30
N MET A 94 -6.48 10.12 14.39
CA MET A 94 -7.86 9.66 14.34
C MET A 94 -8.83 10.79 14.00
N THR A 95 -9.63 10.64 12.95
CA THR A 95 -10.57 11.66 12.46
C THR A 95 -11.69 12.00 13.44
N ASN A 96 -12.16 11.03 14.19
CA ASN A 96 -13.33 11.17 15.07
C ASN A 96 -12.94 11.40 16.55
N ARG A 97 -11.65 11.68 16.83
CA ARG A 97 -11.13 11.76 18.18
C ARG A 97 -9.75 12.44 18.19
N ALA A 98 -9.43 13.14 19.25
CA ALA A 98 -8.15 13.86 19.39
C ALA A 98 -6.94 12.92 19.70
N TRP A 99 -6.98 11.66 19.24
CA TRP A 99 -5.86 10.75 19.42
C TRP A 99 -4.92 10.81 18.23
N GLU A 100 -3.65 11.03 18.54
CA GLU A 100 -2.56 11.02 17.57
C GLU A 100 -1.42 10.20 18.14
N PHE A 101 -0.80 9.34 17.32
CA PHE A 101 0.30 8.48 17.78
C PHE A 101 1.15 7.98 16.61
N SER A 102 2.41 7.69 16.91
CA SER A 102 3.31 6.95 16.01
C SER A 102 3.16 5.46 16.27
N THR A 103 2.96 4.67 15.22
CA THR A 103 2.90 3.21 15.28
C THR A 103 4.18 2.63 15.88
N ASP A 104 5.35 3.16 15.47
CA ASP A 104 6.64 2.69 15.99
C ASP A 104 6.86 3.07 17.46
N ALA A 105 6.38 4.24 17.91
CA ALA A 105 6.43 4.62 19.31
C ALA A 105 5.57 3.68 20.17
N VAL A 106 4.32 3.39 19.75
CA VAL A 106 3.43 2.43 20.44
C VAL A 106 4.05 1.04 20.45
N ARG A 107 4.62 0.58 19.33
CA ARG A 107 5.31 -0.71 19.22
C ARG A 107 6.44 -0.84 20.26
N ARG A 108 7.31 0.17 20.35
CA ARG A 108 8.43 0.21 21.30
C ARG A 108 7.96 0.25 22.75
N GLU A 109 6.94 1.06 23.04
CA GLU A 109 6.40 1.23 24.40
C GLU A 109 5.76 -0.05 24.93
N LEU A 110 5.14 -0.85 24.05
CA LEU A 110 4.54 -2.14 24.39
C LEU A 110 5.55 -3.32 24.31
N GLY A 111 6.80 -3.07 23.89
CA GLY A 111 7.82 -4.10 23.73
C GLY A 111 7.53 -5.10 22.60
N LEU A 112 6.72 -4.70 21.61
CA LEU A 112 6.35 -5.58 20.50
C LEU A 112 7.46 -5.64 19.43
N GLN A 113 7.65 -6.81 18.85
CA GLN A 113 8.50 -6.99 17.66
C GLN A 113 7.80 -6.49 16.39
N THR A 114 6.48 -6.70 16.31
CA THR A 114 5.65 -6.28 15.18
C THR A 114 4.37 -5.61 15.68
N LEU A 115 4.07 -4.44 15.14
CA LEU A 115 2.77 -3.80 15.25
C LEU A 115 2.34 -3.35 13.84
N LEU A 116 1.20 -3.87 13.38
CA LEU A 116 0.57 -3.43 12.14
C LEU A 116 -0.68 -2.62 12.48
N ILE A 117 -0.87 -1.52 11.79
CA ILE A 117 -2.10 -0.74 11.88
C ILE A 117 -2.67 -0.60 10.47
N VAL A 118 -3.94 -0.95 10.30
CA VAL A 118 -4.64 -0.91 9.03
C VAL A 118 -6.00 -0.22 9.20
N ASN A 119 -6.55 0.27 8.10
CA ASN A 119 -7.91 0.77 8.10
C ASN A 119 -8.90 -0.39 8.41
N ASP A 120 -10.01 -0.09 9.11
CA ASP A 120 -11.02 -1.07 9.55
C ASP A 120 -11.72 -1.77 8.37
N PHE A 121 -12.01 -1.04 7.27
CA PHE A 121 -12.59 -1.65 6.07
C PHE A 121 -11.57 -2.44 5.24
N THR A 122 -10.29 -2.07 5.29
CA THR A 122 -9.20 -2.91 4.76
C THR A 122 -9.12 -4.23 5.52
N ALA A 123 -9.21 -4.18 6.85
CA ALA A 123 -9.25 -5.38 7.69
C ALA A 123 -10.50 -6.23 7.38
N LEU A 124 -11.68 -5.59 7.31
CA LEU A 124 -12.92 -6.29 6.98
C LEU A 124 -12.85 -6.98 5.61
N ALA A 125 -12.35 -6.28 4.60
CA ALA A 125 -12.17 -6.81 3.26
C ALA A 125 -11.26 -8.05 3.26
N MET A 126 -10.15 -8.02 3.99
CA MET A 126 -9.20 -9.14 4.10
C MET A 126 -9.75 -10.34 4.88
N ALA A 127 -10.80 -10.14 5.66
CA ALA A 127 -11.49 -11.23 6.36
C ALA A 127 -12.37 -12.09 5.43
N ILE A 128 -12.94 -11.47 4.38
CA ILE A 128 -13.98 -12.09 3.53
C ILE A 128 -13.57 -13.42 2.91
N PRO A 129 -12.36 -13.58 2.34
CA PRO A 129 -11.96 -14.87 1.76
C PRO A 129 -11.90 -16.03 2.75
N GLY A 130 -11.85 -15.73 4.05
CA GLY A 130 -11.80 -16.73 5.14
C GLY A 130 -13.15 -17.03 5.77
N PHE A 131 -14.24 -16.39 5.38
CA PHE A 131 -15.57 -16.63 5.96
C PHE A 131 -16.17 -17.93 5.46
N ALA A 132 -16.83 -18.65 6.37
CA ALA A 132 -17.67 -19.79 6.05
C ALA A 132 -19.10 -19.32 5.67
N GLU A 133 -19.89 -20.22 5.09
CA GLU A 133 -21.30 -19.90 4.76
C GLU A 133 -22.12 -19.48 5.99
N ALA A 134 -21.79 -20.04 7.17
CA ALA A 134 -22.47 -19.69 8.42
C ALA A 134 -22.17 -18.25 8.91
N ASP A 135 -21.10 -17.64 8.42
CA ASP A 135 -20.73 -16.25 8.74
C ASP A 135 -21.46 -15.22 7.89
N LEU A 136 -22.26 -15.68 6.91
CA LEU A 136 -22.85 -14.87 5.87
C LEU A 136 -24.35 -15.13 5.72
N MET A 137 -25.11 -14.06 5.51
CA MET A 137 -26.51 -14.14 5.12
C MET A 137 -26.65 -13.64 3.68
N GLN A 138 -26.98 -14.55 2.76
CA GLN A 138 -27.16 -14.18 1.35
C GLN A 138 -28.47 -13.42 1.13
N VAL A 139 -28.41 -12.32 0.37
CA VAL A 139 -29.55 -11.50 -0.02
C VAL A 139 -29.77 -11.61 -1.53
N GLY A 140 -30.92 -12.15 -1.90
CA GLY A 140 -31.24 -12.42 -3.32
C GLY A 140 -30.52 -13.64 -3.87
N LYS A 141 -30.38 -13.67 -5.21
CA LYS A 141 -29.80 -14.78 -5.96
C LYS A 141 -28.43 -14.38 -6.51
N GLY A 142 -27.75 -15.30 -7.07
CA GLY A 142 -26.41 -15.12 -7.67
C GLY A 142 -25.43 -16.10 -7.05
N LYS A 143 -24.30 -16.32 -7.75
CA LYS A 143 -23.21 -17.18 -7.27
C LYS A 143 -21.90 -16.47 -7.51
N PRO A 144 -20.95 -16.53 -6.56
CA PRO A 144 -19.66 -15.90 -6.73
C PRO A 144 -18.88 -16.56 -7.88
N ALA A 145 -18.35 -15.75 -8.78
CA ALA A 145 -17.42 -16.25 -9.77
C ALA A 145 -16.05 -16.53 -9.10
N PRO A 146 -15.39 -17.65 -9.43
CA PRO A 146 -14.10 -17.97 -8.85
C PRO A 146 -13.04 -16.95 -9.28
N ASN A 147 -12.14 -16.60 -8.37
CA ASN A 147 -11.06 -15.65 -8.58
C ASN A 147 -11.51 -14.28 -9.13
N ALA A 148 -12.72 -13.85 -8.77
CA ALA A 148 -13.26 -12.57 -9.18
C ALA A 148 -13.15 -11.53 -8.06
N VAL A 149 -13.14 -10.26 -8.46
CA VAL A 149 -13.10 -9.12 -7.52
C VAL A 149 -14.32 -9.14 -6.59
N ILE A 150 -14.08 -8.83 -5.34
CA ILE A 150 -15.09 -8.71 -4.27
C ILE A 150 -15.20 -7.23 -3.89
N GLY A 151 -16.42 -6.73 -3.75
CA GLY A 151 -16.68 -5.42 -3.18
C GLY A 151 -17.19 -5.53 -1.75
N VAL A 152 -16.82 -4.59 -0.89
CA VAL A 152 -17.32 -4.51 0.48
C VAL A 152 -17.74 -3.09 0.80
N LEU A 153 -18.89 -2.94 1.43
CA LEU A 153 -19.35 -1.66 1.97
C LEU A 153 -20.10 -1.93 3.27
N GLY A 154 -20.14 -0.92 4.14
CA GLY A 154 -20.83 -1.14 5.41
C GLY A 154 -21.22 0.15 6.12
N PRO A 155 -22.51 0.36 6.35
CA PRO A 155 -23.00 1.48 7.13
C PRO A 155 -22.79 1.23 8.63
N GLY A 156 -22.20 2.24 9.27
CA GLY A 156 -21.97 2.32 10.71
C GLY A 156 -22.09 3.76 11.19
N THR A 157 -21.12 4.31 11.90
CA THR A 157 -21.01 5.74 12.18
C THR A 157 -20.81 6.54 10.88
N GLY A 158 -20.10 5.95 9.91
CA GLY A 158 -19.95 6.40 8.53
C GLY A 158 -20.38 5.31 7.54
N LEU A 159 -19.90 5.42 6.30
CA LEU A 159 -20.05 4.41 5.25
C LEU A 159 -18.66 4.01 4.74
N GLY A 160 -18.10 2.94 5.28
CA GLY A 160 -16.85 2.39 4.76
C GLY A 160 -17.08 1.65 3.43
N VAL A 161 -16.09 1.76 2.55
CA VAL A 161 -16.08 1.07 1.25
C VAL A 161 -14.68 0.55 0.98
N SER A 162 -14.58 -0.68 0.49
CA SER A 162 -13.32 -1.31 0.11
C SER A 162 -13.57 -2.38 -0.96
N GLY A 163 -12.54 -3.12 -1.33
CA GLY A 163 -12.64 -4.27 -2.21
C GLY A 163 -11.47 -5.22 -2.02
N VAL A 164 -11.58 -6.39 -2.61
CA VAL A 164 -10.54 -7.42 -2.62
C VAL A 164 -10.31 -7.91 -4.03
N ILE A 165 -9.07 -7.91 -4.46
CA ILE A 165 -8.63 -8.46 -5.73
C ILE A 165 -7.89 -9.76 -5.45
N PRO A 166 -8.37 -10.91 -5.95
CA PRO A 166 -7.63 -12.16 -5.91
C PRO A 166 -6.38 -12.07 -6.78
N THR A 167 -5.27 -12.60 -6.29
CA THR A 167 -4.00 -12.70 -7.01
C THR A 167 -3.47 -14.14 -6.95
N ALA A 168 -2.42 -14.44 -7.71
CA ALA A 168 -1.80 -15.77 -7.70
C ALA A 168 -1.23 -16.14 -6.30
N ASP A 169 -0.82 -15.14 -5.52
CA ASP A 169 -0.14 -15.33 -4.23
C ASP A 169 -1.03 -14.99 -3.02
N GLY A 170 -2.35 -14.74 -3.22
CA GLY A 170 -3.29 -14.38 -2.16
C GLY A 170 -4.28 -13.30 -2.56
N PHE A 171 -4.45 -12.28 -1.74
CA PHE A 171 -5.43 -11.23 -1.92
C PHE A 171 -4.81 -9.84 -1.74
N VAL A 172 -5.26 -8.88 -2.53
CA VAL A 172 -4.92 -7.46 -2.38
C VAL A 172 -6.18 -6.67 -2.05
N THR A 173 -6.14 -5.90 -0.97
CA THR A 173 -7.24 -5.03 -0.58
C THR A 173 -7.13 -3.67 -1.25
N LEU A 174 -8.28 -3.09 -1.61
CA LEU A 174 -8.37 -1.73 -2.14
C LEU A 174 -8.66 -0.75 -1.01
N GLY A 175 -7.72 0.13 -0.72
CA GLY A 175 -7.99 1.31 0.11
C GLY A 175 -8.93 2.26 -0.64
N SER A 176 -10.05 2.64 -0.02
CA SER A 176 -11.07 3.46 -0.67
C SER A 176 -11.80 4.34 0.33
N GLU A 177 -12.12 5.55 -0.08
CA GLU A 177 -13.03 6.47 0.58
C GLU A 177 -14.35 6.60 -0.23
N GLY A 178 -14.79 5.47 -0.80
CA GLY A 178 -15.98 5.40 -1.67
C GLY A 178 -17.30 5.78 -1.00
N GLY A 179 -17.37 5.87 0.33
CA GLY A 179 -18.51 6.44 1.05
C GLY A 179 -18.71 7.93 0.78
N HIS A 180 -17.66 8.65 0.43
CA HIS A 180 -17.70 10.09 0.18
C HIS A 180 -18.08 10.49 -1.24
N VAL A 181 -18.36 9.55 -2.15
CA VAL A 181 -18.90 9.89 -3.47
C VAL A 181 -20.26 10.55 -3.36
N ASN A 182 -20.62 11.37 -4.35
CA ASN A 182 -21.89 12.10 -4.37
C ASN A 182 -23.08 11.15 -4.28
N PHE A 183 -24.06 11.50 -3.45
CA PHE A 183 -25.34 10.82 -3.44
C PHE A 183 -26.15 11.18 -4.67
N ALA A 184 -26.73 10.19 -5.32
CA ALA A 184 -27.61 10.34 -6.47
C ALA A 184 -29.00 9.75 -6.16
N PRO A 185 -30.05 10.59 -6.02
CA PRO A 185 -31.39 10.13 -5.73
C PRO A 185 -31.97 9.37 -6.91
N ALA A 186 -32.72 8.31 -6.63
CA ALA A 186 -33.35 7.47 -7.65
C ALA A 186 -34.86 7.63 -7.75
N ASP A 187 -35.49 8.28 -6.80
CA ASP A 187 -36.92 8.59 -6.80
C ASP A 187 -37.22 9.94 -6.11
N GLU A 188 -38.50 10.34 -6.11
CA GLU A 188 -38.93 11.61 -5.53
C GLU A 188 -38.74 11.68 -4.00
N ARG A 189 -38.81 10.55 -3.29
CA ARG A 189 -38.54 10.49 -1.84
C ARG A 189 -37.11 10.78 -1.56
N GLU A 190 -36.21 10.11 -2.25
CA GLU A 190 -34.77 10.33 -2.12
C GLU A 190 -34.34 11.74 -2.55
N PHE A 191 -35.01 12.31 -3.57
CA PHE A 191 -34.81 13.69 -3.97
C PHE A 191 -35.24 14.68 -2.88
N ALA A 192 -36.39 14.44 -2.23
CA ALA A 192 -36.83 15.29 -1.10
C ALA A 192 -35.84 15.20 0.10
N ILE A 193 -35.29 14.01 0.37
CA ILE A 193 -34.27 13.82 1.40
C ILE A 193 -33.00 14.60 1.03
N LEU A 194 -32.55 14.52 -0.23
CA LEU A 194 -31.40 15.28 -0.72
C LEU A 194 -31.61 16.79 -0.60
N GLN A 195 -32.79 17.29 -0.99
CA GLN A 195 -33.14 18.71 -0.84
C GLN A 195 -33.16 19.16 0.64
N TYR A 196 -33.59 18.27 1.54
CA TYR A 196 -33.51 18.53 2.97
C TYR A 196 -32.08 18.64 3.46
N ALA A 197 -31.21 17.71 3.03
CA ALA A 197 -29.80 17.68 3.42
C ALA A 197 -29.01 18.89 2.87
N TRP A 198 -29.31 19.38 1.66
CA TRP A 198 -28.67 20.57 1.07
C TRP A 198 -28.87 21.86 1.86
N ARG A 199 -29.80 21.91 2.81
CA ARG A 199 -29.97 23.08 3.69
C ARG A 199 -28.82 23.22 4.66
N GLU A 200 -28.15 22.13 4.95
CA GLU A 200 -27.08 22.06 5.95
C GLU A 200 -25.72 21.80 5.32
N TRP A 201 -25.67 21.02 4.22
CA TRP A 201 -24.42 20.62 3.57
C TRP A 201 -24.43 20.93 2.08
N GLN A 202 -23.39 21.59 1.57
CA GLN A 202 -23.21 21.82 0.13
C GLN A 202 -22.92 20.51 -0.62
N HIS A 203 -22.10 19.63 -0.01
CA HIS A 203 -21.79 18.29 -0.53
C HIS A 203 -22.54 17.24 0.30
N VAL A 204 -23.43 16.50 -0.35
CA VAL A 204 -24.13 15.36 0.24
C VAL A 204 -23.56 14.08 -0.36
N SER A 205 -22.73 13.38 0.41
CA SER A 205 -22.16 12.09 0.05
C SER A 205 -23.11 10.92 0.34
N ASN A 206 -22.80 9.74 -0.20
CA ASN A 206 -23.48 8.51 0.21
C ASN A 206 -23.40 8.29 1.73
N GLU A 207 -22.23 8.50 2.33
CA GLU A 207 -22.06 8.39 3.78
C GLU A 207 -23.00 9.30 4.56
N ARG A 208 -23.23 10.52 4.08
CA ARG A 208 -24.07 11.49 4.77
C ARG A 208 -25.50 10.97 4.99
N LEU A 209 -25.98 10.08 4.11
CA LEU A 209 -27.32 9.51 4.19
C LEU A 209 -27.30 8.01 4.56
N ILE A 210 -26.30 7.24 4.11
CA ILE A 210 -26.22 5.80 4.33
C ILE A 210 -25.31 5.51 5.53
N SER A 211 -25.67 6.05 6.68
CA SER A 211 -24.97 5.88 7.97
C SER A 211 -25.96 6.01 9.12
N GLY A 212 -25.51 5.80 10.36
CA GLY A 212 -26.34 6.04 11.54
C GLY A 212 -26.85 7.48 11.61
N PRO A 213 -26.00 8.49 11.61
CA PRO A 213 -26.43 9.90 11.54
C PRO A 213 -27.30 10.18 10.29
N GLY A 214 -27.00 9.52 9.17
CA GLY A 214 -27.78 9.63 7.94
C GLY A 214 -29.23 9.15 8.11
N MET A 215 -29.45 8.07 8.85
CA MET A 215 -30.79 7.57 9.15
C MET A 215 -31.64 8.59 9.91
N GLU A 216 -31.06 9.37 10.82
CA GLU A 216 -31.73 10.48 11.49
C GLU A 216 -32.07 11.62 10.53
N ILE A 217 -31.20 11.91 9.55
CA ILE A 217 -31.47 12.90 8.50
C ILE A 217 -32.66 12.46 7.64
N ILE A 218 -32.68 11.19 7.20
CA ILE A 218 -33.79 10.59 6.44
C ILE A 218 -35.09 10.70 7.24
N TYR A 219 -35.07 10.34 8.52
CA TYR A 219 -36.23 10.42 9.42
C TYR A 219 -36.82 11.83 9.48
N ARG A 220 -35.99 12.85 9.74
CA ARG A 220 -36.41 14.25 9.80
C ARG A 220 -36.92 14.76 8.43
N ALA A 221 -36.27 14.36 7.35
CA ALA A 221 -36.65 14.76 6.00
C ALA A 221 -38.01 14.20 5.60
N LEU A 222 -38.27 12.92 5.86
CA LEU A 222 -39.55 12.25 5.56
C LEU A 222 -40.68 12.77 6.46
N ALA A 223 -40.42 12.98 7.76
CA ALA A 223 -41.41 13.59 8.65
C ALA A 223 -41.86 14.96 8.13
N ARG A 224 -40.89 15.82 7.73
CA ARG A 224 -41.20 17.13 7.15
C ARG A 224 -42.00 17.00 5.84
N ARG A 225 -41.61 16.06 4.96
CA ARG A 225 -42.33 15.80 3.71
C ARG A 225 -43.78 15.37 3.97
N ASN A 226 -43.96 14.52 4.97
CA ASN A 226 -45.27 13.96 5.32
C ASN A 226 -46.11 14.88 6.23
N GLY A 227 -45.57 16.01 6.67
CA GLY A 227 -46.25 16.97 7.56
C GLY A 227 -46.52 16.43 8.97
N VAL A 228 -45.68 15.50 9.47
CA VAL A 228 -45.84 14.90 10.79
C VAL A 228 -44.75 15.42 11.74
N GLU A 229 -45.06 15.48 13.05
CA GLU A 229 -44.04 15.78 14.08
C GLU A 229 -43.08 14.60 14.22
N ALA A 230 -41.79 14.92 14.28
CA ALA A 230 -40.73 13.94 14.40
C ALA A 230 -39.84 14.30 15.60
N PRO A 231 -40.11 13.81 16.80
CA PRO A 231 -39.20 13.94 17.91
C PRO A 231 -37.86 13.27 17.57
N PRO A 232 -36.71 13.80 18.04
CA PRO A 232 -35.42 13.19 17.76
C PRO A 232 -35.38 11.71 18.15
N ARG A 233 -34.97 10.86 17.22
CA ARG A 233 -34.76 9.43 17.44
C ARG A 233 -33.39 9.03 16.94
N ASP A 234 -32.68 8.24 17.73
CA ASP A 234 -31.44 7.63 17.31
C ASP A 234 -31.68 6.46 16.33
N PRO A 235 -30.67 5.98 15.63
CA PRO A 235 -30.81 4.89 14.65
C PRO A 235 -31.40 3.61 15.25
N ALA A 236 -31.07 3.28 16.51
CA ALA A 236 -31.59 2.08 17.15
C ALA A 236 -33.11 2.21 17.44
N ALA A 237 -33.55 3.37 17.89
CA ALA A 237 -34.97 3.68 18.12
C ALA A 237 -35.76 3.71 16.80
N ILE A 238 -35.17 4.16 15.70
CA ILE A 238 -35.81 4.15 14.37
C ILE A 238 -36.00 2.70 13.91
N ILE A 239 -34.96 1.85 14.04
CA ILE A 239 -35.04 0.42 13.66
C ILE A 239 -36.08 -0.29 14.52
N ALA A 240 -36.07 -0.11 15.84
CA ALA A 240 -37.06 -0.72 16.73
C ALA A 240 -38.48 -0.20 16.44
N GLY A 241 -38.66 1.11 16.18
CA GLY A 241 -39.92 1.68 15.78
C GLY A 241 -40.50 1.03 14.53
N ALA A 242 -39.68 0.75 13.54
CA ALA A 242 -40.10 0.09 12.30
C ALA A 242 -40.41 -1.40 12.46
N LEU A 243 -39.61 -2.13 13.24
CA LEU A 243 -39.64 -3.60 13.29
C LEU A 243 -40.49 -4.15 14.43
N GLU A 244 -40.64 -3.43 15.54
CA GLU A 244 -41.32 -3.87 16.75
C GLU A 244 -42.62 -3.12 17.03
N ALA A 245 -42.67 -1.83 16.62
CA ALA A 245 -43.81 -0.96 16.92
C ALA A 245 -44.67 -0.60 15.70
N ASP A 246 -44.37 -1.13 14.52
CA ASP A 246 -45.05 -0.87 13.24
C ASP A 246 -45.26 0.64 12.94
N ASP A 247 -44.29 1.49 13.35
CA ASP A 247 -44.31 2.93 13.10
C ASP A 247 -44.12 3.19 11.60
N PRO A 248 -45.13 3.75 10.89
CA PRO A 248 -45.05 3.89 9.43
C PRO A 248 -43.95 4.79 8.95
N LEU A 249 -43.59 5.83 9.72
CA LEU A 249 -42.51 6.74 9.38
C LEU A 249 -41.16 6.04 9.52
N CYS A 250 -40.95 5.29 10.60
CA CYS A 250 -39.75 4.51 10.82
C CYS A 250 -39.57 3.43 9.75
N LEU A 251 -40.67 2.78 9.32
CA LEU A 251 -40.61 1.80 8.24
C LEU A 251 -40.24 2.46 6.91
N GLU A 252 -40.81 3.62 6.57
CA GLU A 252 -40.46 4.38 5.36
C GLU A 252 -38.97 4.79 5.37
N VAL A 253 -38.43 5.16 6.55
CA VAL A 253 -36.97 5.45 6.72
C VAL A 253 -36.14 4.24 6.38
N LEU A 254 -36.46 3.07 6.92
CA LEU A 254 -35.73 1.82 6.66
C LEU A 254 -35.77 1.40 5.21
N GLU A 255 -36.95 1.55 4.55
CA GLU A 255 -37.09 1.27 3.13
C GLU A 255 -36.20 2.19 2.27
N CYS A 256 -36.22 3.51 2.53
CA CYS A 256 -35.36 4.45 1.82
C CYS A 256 -33.88 4.14 2.07
N PHE A 257 -33.49 3.92 3.32
CA PHE A 257 -32.11 3.58 3.68
C PHE A 257 -31.61 2.33 2.95
N CYS A 258 -32.39 1.25 2.96
CA CYS A 258 -32.05 0.01 2.27
C CYS A 258 -32.02 0.18 0.75
N GLY A 259 -32.94 0.96 0.18
CA GLY A 259 -32.92 1.31 -1.24
C GLY A 259 -31.64 2.07 -1.63
N MET A 260 -31.28 3.11 -0.88
CA MET A 260 -30.05 3.88 -1.09
C MET A 260 -28.80 2.99 -0.96
N LEU A 261 -28.75 2.12 0.06
CA LEU A 261 -27.65 1.15 0.24
C LEU A 261 -27.56 0.19 -0.96
N GLY A 262 -28.68 -0.28 -1.48
CA GLY A 262 -28.74 -1.11 -2.69
C GLY A 262 -28.18 -0.38 -3.92
N GLY A 263 -28.51 0.91 -4.07
CA GLY A 263 -27.97 1.77 -5.13
C GLY A 263 -26.45 1.96 -5.03
N ALA A 264 -25.93 2.22 -3.82
CA ALA A 264 -24.51 2.35 -3.55
C ALA A 264 -23.75 1.03 -3.79
N ALA A 265 -24.31 -0.10 -3.34
CA ALA A 265 -23.76 -1.44 -3.58
C ALA A 265 -23.70 -1.78 -5.08
N ALA A 266 -24.74 -1.41 -5.84
CA ALA A 266 -24.77 -1.58 -7.30
C ALA A 266 -23.70 -0.74 -8.01
N ASN A 267 -23.51 0.51 -7.58
CA ASN A 267 -22.45 1.37 -8.11
C ASN A 267 -21.06 0.75 -7.86
N LEU A 268 -20.82 0.25 -6.65
CA LEU A 268 -19.58 -0.44 -6.32
C LEU A 268 -19.37 -1.70 -7.18
N ALA A 269 -20.42 -2.52 -7.34
CA ALA A 269 -20.38 -3.74 -8.14
C ALA A 269 -20.02 -3.47 -9.60
N VAL A 270 -20.64 -2.46 -10.22
CA VAL A 270 -20.38 -2.08 -11.62
C VAL A 270 -18.98 -1.44 -11.75
N THR A 271 -18.56 -0.61 -10.79
CA THR A 271 -17.26 0.07 -10.82
C THR A 271 -16.09 -0.90 -10.72
N LEU A 272 -16.20 -1.91 -9.85
CA LEU A 272 -15.13 -2.89 -9.61
C LEU A 272 -15.23 -4.13 -10.50
N GLY A 273 -16.36 -4.36 -11.18
CA GLY A 273 -16.62 -5.66 -11.79
C GLY A 273 -16.68 -6.79 -10.76
N ALA A 274 -17.37 -6.57 -9.63
CA ALA A 274 -17.28 -7.40 -8.44
C ALA A 274 -18.08 -8.72 -8.55
N PHE A 275 -17.73 -9.57 -9.51
CA PHE A 275 -18.39 -10.88 -9.69
C PHE A 275 -18.12 -11.88 -8.55
N GLY A 276 -17.13 -11.63 -7.70
CA GLY A 276 -16.91 -12.40 -6.47
C GLY A 276 -17.98 -12.12 -5.41
N GLY A 277 -18.79 -11.08 -5.60
CA GLY A 277 -19.90 -10.70 -4.71
C GLY A 277 -19.70 -9.34 -4.06
N ILE A 278 -20.82 -8.82 -3.52
CA ILE A 278 -20.84 -7.63 -2.69
C ILE A 278 -21.16 -8.04 -1.26
N PHE A 279 -20.28 -7.64 -0.33
CA PHE A 279 -20.40 -7.96 1.09
C PHE A 279 -20.75 -6.71 1.89
N ILE A 280 -21.78 -6.83 2.72
CA ILE A 280 -22.29 -5.74 3.55
C ILE A 280 -21.83 -5.97 4.98
N GLY A 281 -20.93 -5.10 5.45
CA GLY A 281 -20.45 -5.05 6.83
C GLY A 281 -21.15 -3.98 7.66
N GLY A 282 -20.50 -3.60 8.77
CA GLY A 282 -21.01 -2.57 9.67
C GLY A 282 -22.10 -3.05 10.63
N GLY A 283 -22.42 -2.24 11.61
CA GLY A 283 -23.31 -2.64 12.71
C GLY A 283 -24.80 -2.35 12.51
N ILE A 284 -25.20 -1.70 11.41
CA ILE A 284 -26.59 -1.28 11.20
C ILE A 284 -27.41 -2.41 10.59
N VAL A 285 -26.97 -2.96 9.46
CA VAL A 285 -27.72 -3.96 8.69
C VAL A 285 -28.00 -5.25 9.47
N PRO A 286 -27.04 -5.83 10.23
CA PRO A 286 -27.33 -7.03 11.02
C PRO A 286 -28.45 -6.86 12.05
N ARG A 287 -28.69 -5.65 12.56
CA ARG A 287 -29.79 -5.36 13.49
C ARG A 287 -31.19 -5.45 12.86
N MET A 288 -31.27 -5.37 11.54
CA MET A 288 -32.53 -5.53 10.81
C MET A 288 -32.92 -7.00 10.64
N GLY A 289 -31.99 -7.94 10.89
CA GLY A 289 -32.25 -9.38 10.83
C GLY A 289 -32.83 -9.83 9.50
N GLU A 290 -33.76 -10.77 9.56
CA GLU A 290 -34.44 -11.32 8.37
C GLU A 290 -35.28 -10.28 7.60
N TRP A 291 -35.70 -9.17 8.25
CA TRP A 291 -36.44 -8.12 7.56
C TRP A 291 -35.63 -7.56 6.38
N PHE A 292 -34.29 -7.48 6.50
CA PHE A 292 -33.42 -6.99 5.44
C PHE A 292 -33.53 -7.81 4.14
N LEU A 293 -33.79 -9.13 4.24
CA LEU A 293 -33.98 -10.01 3.07
C LEU A 293 -35.14 -9.59 2.17
N ARG A 294 -36.18 -9.00 2.76
CA ARG A 294 -37.38 -8.52 2.05
C ARG A 294 -37.41 -7.00 1.81
N SER A 295 -36.35 -6.30 2.25
CA SER A 295 -36.23 -4.87 2.04
C SER A 295 -36.01 -4.51 0.56
N PRO A 296 -36.16 -3.23 0.17
CA PRO A 296 -35.90 -2.78 -1.20
C PRO A 296 -34.44 -2.89 -1.64
N PHE A 297 -33.50 -3.30 -0.77
CA PHE A 297 -32.08 -3.37 -1.06
C PHE A 297 -31.78 -4.13 -2.36
N ARG A 298 -32.21 -5.40 -2.45
CA ARG A 298 -31.88 -6.25 -3.61
C ARG A 298 -32.55 -5.76 -4.90
N ALA A 299 -33.79 -5.35 -4.86
CA ALA A 299 -34.50 -4.79 -6.01
C ALA A 299 -33.77 -3.54 -6.55
N ARG A 300 -33.34 -2.67 -5.65
CA ARG A 300 -32.57 -1.45 -6.02
C ARG A 300 -31.17 -1.78 -6.51
N PHE A 301 -30.50 -2.77 -5.94
CA PHE A 301 -29.22 -3.26 -6.41
C PHE A 301 -29.29 -3.69 -7.88
N GLU A 302 -30.34 -4.43 -8.27
CA GLU A 302 -30.52 -4.91 -9.63
C GLU A 302 -31.06 -3.83 -10.60
N ALA A 303 -31.60 -2.72 -10.10
CA ALA A 303 -32.25 -1.68 -10.92
C ALA A 303 -31.22 -0.76 -11.61
N LYS A 304 -30.44 -1.30 -12.58
CA LYS A 304 -29.43 -0.58 -13.38
C LYS A 304 -29.72 -0.58 -14.89
N GLY A 305 -30.98 -0.55 -15.27
CA GLY A 305 -31.41 -0.51 -16.69
C GLY A 305 -30.81 -1.67 -17.46
N ARG A 306 -30.04 -1.41 -18.51
CA ARG A 306 -29.43 -2.47 -19.34
C ARG A 306 -28.46 -3.39 -18.61
N PHE A 307 -27.98 -3.01 -17.43
CA PHE A 307 -27.09 -3.81 -16.59
C PHE A 307 -27.81 -4.61 -15.50
N SER A 308 -29.16 -4.65 -15.52
CA SER A 308 -29.92 -5.38 -14.49
C SER A 308 -29.59 -6.88 -14.47
N THR A 309 -29.49 -7.53 -15.63
CA THR A 309 -29.09 -8.94 -15.72
C THR A 309 -27.67 -9.16 -15.19
N TYR A 310 -26.74 -8.27 -15.52
CA TYR A 310 -25.36 -8.30 -15.00
C TYR A 310 -25.34 -8.29 -13.47
N LEU A 311 -26.14 -7.43 -12.84
CA LEU A 311 -26.18 -7.33 -11.38
C LEU A 311 -26.99 -8.47 -10.74
N ALA A 312 -27.98 -9.03 -11.41
CA ALA A 312 -28.73 -10.18 -10.91
C ALA A 312 -27.84 -11.41 -10.66
N ASP A 313 -26.79 -11.58 -11.46
CA ASP A 313 -25.82 -12.68 -11.34
C ASP A 313 -24.81 -12.47 -10.20
N ILE A 314 -24.60 -11.23 -9.74
CA ILE A 314 -23.68 -10.91 -8.66
C ILE A 314 -24.35 -11.21 -7.30
N PRO A 315 -23.78 -12.09 -6.47
CA PRO A 315 -24.34 -12.36 -5.15
C PRO A 315 -24.11 -11.18 -4.19
N THR A 316 -25.02 -11.00 -3.26
CA THR A 316 -24.88 -10.03 -2.18
C THR A 316 -25.02 -10.74 -0.84
N TYR A 317 -24.16 -10.39 0.12
CA TYR A 317 -24.09 -11.03 1.44
C TYR A 317 -24.06 -9.98 2.55
N VAL A 318 -24.72 -10.27 3.66
CA VAL A 318 -24.52 -9.56 4.93
C VAL A 318 -23.57 -10.37 5.78
N ILE A 319 -22.52 -9.73 6.30
CA ILE A 319 -21.58 -10.34 7.23
C ILE A 319 -22.24 -10.41 8.60
N THR A 320 -22.45 -11.62 9.12
CA THR A 320 -23.16 -11.88 10.39
C THR A 320 -22.25 -12.35 11.51
N THR A 321 -21.02 -12.75 11.16
CA THR A 321 -20.03 -13.18 12.17
C THR A 321 -19.68 -12.03 13.14
N PRO A 322 -19.53 -12.32 14.45
CA PRO A 322 -19.16 -11.30 15.43
C PRO A 322 -17.69 -10.87 15.24
N ASN A 323 -17.44 -9.56 15.39
CA ASN A 323 -16.10 -8.97 15.34
C ASN A 323 -15.28 -9.36 14.08
N PRO A 324 -15.81 -9.19 12.89
CA PRO A 324 -15.20 -9.67 11.66
C PRO A 324 -13.82 -9.05 11.39
N ALA A 325 -13.54 -7.85 11.91
CA ALA A 325 -12.24 -7.18 11.78
C ALA A 325 -11.09 -8.01 12.37
N PHE A 326 -11.33 -8.82 13.43
CA PHE A 326 -10.29 -9.69 14.00
C PHE A 326 -9.78 -10.72 13.01
N HIS A 327 -10.67 -11.31 12.20
CA HIS A 327 -10.28 -12.26 11.15
C HIS A 327 -9.34 -11.59 10.14
N GLY A 328 -9.67 -10.35 9.74
CA GLY A 328 -8.88 -9.60 8.77
C GLY A 328 -7.50 -9.19 9.29
N VAL A 329 -7.43 -8.56 10.47
CA VAL A 329 -6.12 -8.18 11.04
C VAL A 329 -5.27 -9.40 11.38
N ALA A 330 -5.89 -10.53 11.77
CA ALA A 330 -5.20 -11.79 11.98
C ALA A 330 -4.59 -12.34 10.69
N THR A 331 -5.35 -12.27 9.57
CA THR A 331 -4.88 -12.68 8.25
C THR A 331 -3.73 -11.78 7.79
N ILE A 332 -3.87 -10.46 7.87
CA ILE A 332 -2.84 -9.49 7.51
C ILE A 332 -1.56 -9.71 8.33
N LEU A 333 -1.70 -9.90 9.65
CA LEU A 333 -0.56 -10.19 10.52
C LEU A 333 0.11 -11.52 10.17
N ALA A 334 -0.69 -12.57 9.91
CA ALA A 334 -0.16 -13.87 9.53
C ALA A 334 0.57 -13.85 8.19
N GLU A 335 0.09 -13.10 7.20
CA GLU A 335 0.76 -12.88 5.92
C GLU A 335 2.06 -12.10 6.09
N HIS A 336 2.04 -11.04 6.89
CA HIS A 336 3.24 -10.26 7.20
C HIS A 336 4.31 -11.10 7.89
N LEU A 337 3.93 -11.92 8.87
CA LEU A 337 4.85 -12.80 9.58
C LEU A 337 5.35 -13.94 8.69
N ARG A 338 4.50 -14.49 7.81
CA ARG A 338 4.92 -15.47 6.80
C ARG A 338 5.90 -14.86 5.80
N GLY A 339 5.68 -13.62 5.35
CA GLY A 339 6.62 -12.89 4.52
C GLY A 339 7.99 -12.69 5.20
N ARG A 340 8.00 -12.37 6.48
CA ARG A 340 9.22 -12.29 7.32
C ARG A 340 9.83 -13.68 7.56
N SER A 341 9.02 -14.69 7.86
CA SER A 341 9.48 -16.07 8.00
C SER A 341 9.94 -16.68 6.68
N GLY A 342 9.32 -16.29 5.54
CA GLY A 342 9.76 -16.72 4.22
C GLY A 342 11.13 -16.17 3.84
N ALA A 343 11.52 -15.00 4.35
CA ALA A 343 12.87 -14.45 4.25
C ALA A 343 13.87 -15.26 5.10
N ASN A 344 13.49 -15.63 6.31
CA ASN A 344 14.32 -16.48 7.19
C ASN A 344 14.28 -17.95 6.77
N THR A 345 13.16 -18.46 6.25
CA THR A 345 12.98 -19.90 5.96
C THR A 345 13.87 -20.43 4.86
N LEU A 346 14.25 -19.63 3.82
CA LEU A 346 15.15 -20.15 2.81
C LEU A 346 16.58 -20.24 3.33
N MET A 347 17.04 -19.23 4.06
CA MET A 347 18.34 -19.27 4.76
C MET A 347 18.38 -20.35 5.84
N GLU A 348 17.34 -20.45 6.65
CA GLU A 348 17.20 -21.50 7.67
C GLU A 348 17.08 -22.88 7.04
N ARG A 349 16.37 -23.02 5.92
CA ARG A 349 16.28 -24.27 5.18
C ARG A 349 17.63 -24.70 4.60
N VAL A 350 18.41 -23.76 4.07
CA VAL A 350 19.80 -24.01 3.65
C VAL A 350 20.64 -24.44 4.84
N GLN A 351 20.48 -23.78 6.00
CA GLN A 351 21.18 -24.10 7.22
C GLN A 351 20.82 -25.50 7.75
N GLN A 352 19.55 -25.85 7.79
CA GLN A 352 19.04 -27.14 8.28
C GLN A 352 19.46 -28.31 7.38
N LEU A 353 19.35 -28.12 6.05
CA LEU A 353 19.71 -29.15 5.06
C LEU A 353 21.22 -29.32 4.91
N ARG A 354 22.04 -28.42 5.48
CA ARG A 354 23.51 -28.45 5.33
C ARG A 354 24.12 -29.80 5.73
N HIS A 355 23.53 -30.51 6.69
CA HIS A 355 24.00 -31.82 7.16
C HIS A 355 23.58 -32.98 6.26
N GLU A 356 22.59 -32.77 5.38
CA GLU A 356 22.08 -33.78 4.43
C GLU A 356 22.70 -33.61 3.03
N LEU A 357 23.34 -32.44 2.78
CA LEU A 357 23.95 -32.14 1.49
C LEU A 357 25.29 -32.87 1.31
N SER A 358 25.63 -33.23 0.08
CA SER A 358 26.96 -33.72 -0.24
C SER A 358 28.04 -32.66 0.09
N PRO A 359 29.29 -33.04 0.34
CA PRO A 359 30.35 -32.08 0.68
C PRO A 359 30.51 -30.94 -0.34
N ALA A 360 30.27 -31.22 -1.61
CA ALA A 360 30.32 -30.22 -2.68
C ALA A 360 29.13 -29.26 -2.67
N GLU A 361 27.92 -29.79 -2.41
CA GLU A 361 26.71 -28.94 -2.23
C GLU A 361 26.78 -28.14 -0.93
N GLY A 362 27.39 -28.70 0.12
CA GLY A 362 27.66 -28.01 1.38
C GLY A 362 28.54 -26.77 1.24
N ARG A 363 29.50 -26.76 0.27
CA ARG A 363 30.28 -25.56 -0.06
C ARG A 363 29.45 -24.47 -0.74
N VAL A 364 28.50 -24.88 -1.61
CA VAL A 364 27.55 -23.92 -2.20
C VAL A 364 26.62 -23.36 -1.12
N ALA A 365 26.13 -24.21 -0.21
CA ALA A 365 25.34 -23.78 0.94
C ALA A 365 26.09 -22.77 1.83
N ALA A 366 27.37 -23.02 2.11
CA ALA A 366 28.21 -22.11 2.88
C ALA A 366 28.32 -20.74 2.18
N LEU A 367 28.59 -20.71 0.88
CA LEU A 367 28.66 -19.48 0.09
C LEU A 367 27.32 -18.71 0.11
N VAL A 368 26.18 -19.42 0.00
CA VAL A 368 24.85 -18.82 0.08
C VAL A 368 24.60 -18.17 1.44
N LEU A 369 25.01 -18.82 2.53
CA LEU A 369 24.83 -18.34 3.90
C LEU A 369 25.75 -17.17 4.23
N GLU A 370 27.00 -17.21 3.78
CA GLU A 370 28.03 -16.21 4.10
C GLU A 370 27.95 -14.98 3.19
N GLN A 371 27.60 -15.17 1.91
CA GLN A 371 27.59 -14.10 0.91
C GLN A 371 26.31 -14.09 0.05
N PRO A 372 25.14 -13.91 0.67
CA PRO A 372 23.86 -14.05 -0.01
C PRO A 372 23.68 -13.08 -1.19
N ARG A 373 24.12 -11.83 -1.04
CA ARG A 373 24.02 -10.82 -2.11
C ARG A 373 24.95 -11.14 -3.30
N LEU A 374 26.12 -11.70 -3.03
CA LEU A 374 27.06 -12.11 -4.08
C LEU A 374 26.44 -13.23 -4.93
N VAL A 375 25.84 -14.24 -4.28
CA VAL A 375 25.21 -15.37 -4.97
C VAL A 375 24.05 -14.93 -5.88
N LEU A 376 23.30 -13.89 -5.48
CA LEU A 376 22.24 -13.33 -6.33
C LEU A 376 22.77 -12.74 -7.64
N ASN A 377 23.92 -12.07 -7.58
CA ASN A 377 24.46 -11.31 -8.70
C ASN A 377 25.38 -12.14 -9.62
N GLU A 378 26.01 -13.20 -9.10
CA GLU A 378 26.96 -14.01 -9.85
C GLU A 378 26.29 -15.00 -10.79
N PRO A 379 26.75 -15.19 -12.04
CA PRO A 379 26.30 -16.26 -12.92
C PRO A 379 26.70 -17.64 -12.36
N ILE A 380 26.08 -18.70 -12.88
CA ILE A 380 26.36 -20.08 -12.41
C ILE A 380 27.84 -20.43 -12.40
N ALA A 381 28.59 -19.97 -13.40
CA ALA A 381 30.04 -20.16 -13.50
C ALA A 381 30.82 -19.41 -12.38
N GLY A 382 30.34 -18.22 -11.99
CA GLY A 382 30.89 -17.43 -10.87
C GLY A 382 30.64 -18.13 -9.53
N ILE A 383 29.39 -18.57 -9.28
CA ILE A 383 29.04 -19.31 -8.06
C ILE A 383 29.84 -20.62 -7.95
N ALA A 384 29.95 -21.36 -9.07
CA ALA A 384 30.70 -22.61 -9.10
C ALA A 384 32.19 -22.39 -8.76
N ARG A 385 32.80 -21.34 -9.31
CA ARG A 385 34.19 -20.97 -9.03
C ARG A 385 34.38 -20.54 -7.57
N LEU A 386 33.49 -19.68 -7.05
CA LEU A 386 33.56 -19.17 -5.66
C LEU A 386 33.36 -20.28 -4.62
N ALA A 387 32.49 -21.25 -4.92
CA ALA A 387 32.27 -22.40 -4.04
C ALA A 387 33.23 -23.56 -4.28
N ASP A 388 34.18 -23.43 -5.22
CA ASP A 388 35.13 -24.47 -5.66
C ASP A 388 34.40 -25.79 -6.02
N VAL A 389 33.40 -25.68 -6.93
CA VAL A 389 32.59 -26.81 -7.40
C VAL A 389 32.31 -26.71 -8.90
N SER A 390 31.78 -27.79 -9.47
CA SER A 390 31.29 -27.76 -10.86
C SER A 390 29.93 -27.07 -10.97
N GLN A 391 29.60 -26.48 -12.15
CA GLN A 391 28.29 -25.89 -12.41
C GLN A 391 27.12 -26.89 -12.21
N PRO A 392 27.20 -28.17 -12.61
CA PRO A 392 26.19 -29.17 -12.28
C PRO A 392 25.96 -29.34 -10.78
N THR A 393 26.97 -29.13 -9.93
CA THR A 393 26.82 -29.19 -8.47
C THR A 393 25.97 -28.04 -7.95
N VAL A 394 26.10 -26.84 -8.52
CA VAL A 394 25.24 -25.69 -8.16
C VAL A 394 23.78 -25.99 -8.54
N ILE A 395 23.53 -26.62 -9.68
CA ILE A 395 22.16 -27.03 -10.06
C ILE A 395 21.62 -28.11 -9.14
N ARG A 396 22.43 -29.12 -8.76
CA ARG A 396 22.03 -30.14 -7.78
C ARG A 396 21.66 -29.53 -6.44
N PHE A 397 22.49 -28.64 -5.93
CA PHE A 397 22.17 -27.87 -4.72
C PHE A 397 20.80 -27.18 -4.80
N CYS A 398 20.50 -26.50 -5.90
CA CYS A 398 19.17 -25.87 -6.08
C CYS A 398 18.05 -26.92 -6.06
N ARG A 399 18.27 -28.09 -6.67
CA ARG A 399 17.29 -29.19 -6.69
C ARG A 399 17.12 -29.86 -5.34
N SER A 400 18.18 -30.01 -4.56
CA SER A 400 18.12 -30.50 -3.18
C SER A 400 17.30 -29.58 -2.27
N LEU A 401 17.22 -28.30 -2.59
CA LEU A 401 16.36 -27.33 -1.94
C LEU A 401 14.92 -27.28 -2.54
N GLY A 402 14.61 -28.12 -3.53
CA GLY A 402 13.29 -28.22 -4.15
C GLY A 402 13.03 -27.24 -5.30
N PHE A 403 14.07 -26.60 -5.85
CA PHE A 403 13.97 -25.71 -7.00
C PHE A 403 14.34 -26.45 -8.31
N GLN A 404 13.72 -26.07 -9.42
CA GLN A 404 14.03 -26.68 -10.73
C GLN A 404 15.44 -26.33 -11.23
N GLY A 405 15.98 -25.17 -10.77
CA GLY A 405 17.33 -24.71 -11.12
C GLY A 405 17.72 -23.40 -10.47
N LEU A 406 18.90 -22.88 -10.86
CA LEU A 406 19.48 -21.67 -10.26
C LEU A 406 18.62 -20.41 -10.46
N ALA A 407 17.93 -20.29 -11.58
CA ALA A 407 17.10 -19.12 -11.86
C ALA A 407 15.91 -19.02 -10.89
N GLU A 408 15.22 -20.14 -10.65
CA GLU A 408 14.12 -20.21 -9.69
C GLU A 408 14.61 -20.03 -8.25
N PHE A 409 15.73 -20.68 -7.89
CA PHE A 409 16.38 -20.49 -6.60
C PHE A 409 16.69 -19.02 -6.35
N LYS A 410 17.37 -18.33 -7.27
CA LYS A 410 17.72 -16.90 -7.14
C LYS A 410 16.51 -16.02 -7.02
N LEU A 411 15.44 -16.28 -7.79
CA LEU A 411 14.20 -15.52 -7.71
C LEU A 411 13.57 -15.60 -6.30
N LYS A 412 13.43 -16.81 -5.77
CA LYS A 412 12.89 -17.04 -4.42
C LYS A 412 13.85 -16.53 -3.32
N PHE A 413 15.16 -16.65 -3.55
CA PHE A 413 16.18 -16.18 -2.63
C PHE A 413 16.22 -14.65 -2.56
N ALA A 414 16.11 -13.96 -3.69
CA ALA A 414 16.01 -12.50 -3.73
C ALA A 414 14.77 -12.00 -2.98
N SER A 415 13.60 -12.61 -3.21
CA SER A 415 12.37 -12.26 -2.49
C SER A 415 12.47 -12.52 -0.98
N SER A 416 13.24 -13.54 -0.57
CA SER A 416 13.45 -13.88 0.84
C SER A 416 14.39 -12.91 1.56
N LEU A 417 15.34 -12.28 0.86
CA LEU A 417 16.30 -11.35 1.45
C LEU A 417 15.79 -9.90 1.54
N THR A 418 14.86 -9.52 0.66
CA THR A 418 14.42 -8.13 0.53
C THR A 418 13.04 -7.86 1.12
N GLY A 419 12.25 -8.90 1.43
CA GLY A 419 10.85 -8.74 1.84
C GLY A 419 9.98 -8.05 0.78
N ALA A 420 10.51 -7.86 -0.42
CA ALA A 420 9.86 -7.17 -1.52
C ALA A 420 9.15 -8.16 -2.44
N ILE A 421 8.04 -7.72 -3.00
CA ILE A 421 7.31 -8.39 -4.08
C ILE A 421 8.31 -8.71 -5.20
N PRO A 422 8.40 -9.96 -5.71
CA PRO A 422 9.29 -10.27 -6.82
C PRO A 422 8.74 -9.61 -8.07
N VAL A 423 9.28 -8.45 -8.41
CA VAL A 423 8.98 -7.80 -9.68
C VAL A 423 9.85 -8.46 -10.73
N ARG A 424 9.24 -9.26 -11.61
CA ARG A 424 9.91 -9.92 -12.72
C ARG A 424 10.43 -8.88 -13.70
N HIS A 425 11.74 -8.89 -14.00
CA HIS A 425 12.25 -8.29 -15.23
C HIS A 425 11.72 -9.11 -16.41
N SER A 426 10.64 -8.63 -17.02
CA SER A 426 10.04 -9.28 -18.18
C SER A 426 10.65 -8.68 -19.43
N GLN A 427 11.36 -9.50 -20.22
CA GLN A 427 11.85 -9.07 -21.54
C GLN A 427 10.66 -8.72 -22.43
N VAL A 428 10.71 -7.53 -23.01
CA VAL A 428 9.78 -7.09 -24.06
C VAL A 428 10.07 -7.90 -25.33
N ARG A 429 9.04 -8.52 -25.90
CA ARG A 429 9.13 -9.30 -27.13
C ARG A 429 8.37 -8.61 -28.25
N ILE A 430 8.83 -8.78 -29.49
CA ILE A 430 8.15 -8.24 -30.68
C ILE A 430 6.70 -8.77 -30.82
N SER A 431 6.42 -9.94 -30.22
CA SER A 431 5.09 -10.56 -30.22
C SER A 431 4.17 -10.11 -29.07
N ASP A 432 4.62 -9.21 -28.20
CA ASP A 432 3.80 -8.75 -27.07
C ASP A 432 2.62 -7.91 -27.57
N SER A 433 1.44 -8.13 -27.00
CA SER A 433 0.31 -7.23 -27.19
C SER A 433 0.60 -5.85 -26.57
N THR A 434 -0.10 -4.81 -27.01
CA THR A 434 0.04 -3.47 -26.41
C THR A 434 -0.23 -3.48 -24.90
N HIS A 435 -1.15 -4.32 -24.44
CA HIS A 435 -1.45 -4.50 -23.02
C HIS A 435 -0.26 -5.13 -22.27
N ASP A 436 0.32 -6.22 -22.82
CA ASP A 436 1.48 -6.89 -22.21
C ASP A 436 2.72 -5.99 -22.23
N LEU A 437 2.93 -5.26 -23.32
CA LEU A 437 4.00 -4.27 -23.45
C LEU A 437 3.89 -3.19 -22.38
N SER A 438 2.69 -2.62 -22.20
CA SER A 438 2.44 -1.58 -21.20
C SER A 438 2.71 -2.08 -19.79
N ALA A 439 2.18 -3.26 -19.43
CA ALA A 439 2.41 -3.88 -18.13
C ALA A 439 3.91 -4.12 -17.88
N LYS A 440 4.63 -4.71 -18.84
CA LYS A 440 6.06 -4.99 -18.74
C LYS A 440 6.90 -3.72 -18.56
N VAL A 441 6.61 -2.66 -19.31
CA VAL A 441 7.33 -1.39 -19.20
C VAL A 441 7.11 -0.75 -17.83
N ILE A 442 5.86 -0.72 -17.35
CA ILE A 442 5.53 -0.16 -16.04
C ILE A 442 6.19 -0.99 -14.93
N ASP A 443 6.04 -2.32 -14.94
CA ASP A 443 6.57 -3.21 -13.91
C ASP A 443 8.11 -3.14 -13.83
N ASN A 444 8.79 -3.12 -14.97
CA ASN A 444 10.24 -2.95 -15.04
C ASN A 444 10.68 -1.60 -14.47
N THR A 445 9.94 -0.53 -14.75
CA THR A 445 10.22 0.81 -14.25
C THR A 445 10.01 0.90 -12.73
N VAL A 446 8.88 0.41 -12.21
CA VAL A 446 8.61 0.35 -10.78
C VAL A 446 9.68 -0.44 -10.04
N SER A 447 10.08 -1.60 -10.59
CA SER A 447 11.15 -2.41 -10.03
C SER A 447 12.49 -1.68 -9.94
N ALA A 448 12.81 -0.92 -10.98
CA ALA A 448 14.04 -0.14 -11.02
C ALA A 448 14.01 1.00 -9.99
N ILE A 449 12.87 1.70 -9.83
CA ILE A 449 12.69 2.76 -8.83
C ILE A 449 12.85 2.20 -7.41
N LEU A 450 12.24 1.05 -7.10
CA LEU A 450 12.37 0.42 -5.77
C LEU A 450 13.82 0.02 -5.46
N ARG A 451 14.51 -0.60 -6.41
CA ARG A 451 15.94 -0.92 -6.24
C ARG A 451 16.80 0.33 -6.07
N PHE A 452 16.52 1.36 -6.85
CA PHE A 452 17.23 2.64 -6.77
C PHE A 452 17.06 3.28 -5.40
N ARG A 453 15.85 3.30 -4.85
CA ARG A 453 15.57 3.78 -3.48
C ARG A 453 16.46 3.09 -2.43
N ASP A 454 16.59 1.76 -2.52
CA ASP A 454 17.34 0.96 -1.56
C ASP A 454 18.88 1.10 -1.70
N GLN A 455 19.35 1.63 -2.84
CA GLN A 455 20.75 1.85 -3.17
C GLN A 455 21.18 3.32 -3.08
N LEU A 456 20.24 4.23 -2.83
CA LEU A 456 20.49 5.67 -2.82
C LEU A 456 21.47 6.06 -1.72
N ASP A 457 22.58 6.70 -2.10
CA ASP A 457 23.53 7.27 -1.13
C ASP A 457 23.00 8.63 -0.62
N VAL A 458 22.34 8.58 0.54
CA VAL A 458 21.75 9.75 1.19
C VAL A 458 22.81 10.81 1.50
N ARG A 459 24.05 10.44 1.87
CA ARG A 459 25.12 11.40 2.19
C ARG A 459 25.59 12.16 0.95
N ALA A 460 25.71 11.45 -0.18
CA ALA A 460 26.03 12.10 -1.45
C ALA A 460 24.90 13.05 -1.88
N LEU A 461 23.65 12.66 -1.65
CA LEU A 461 22.48 13.48 -1.95
C LEU A 461 22.43 14.74 -1.06
N ASP A 462 22.63 14.61 0.26
CA ASP A 462 22.68 15.74 1.20
C ASP A 462 23.77 16.74 0.78
N ARG A 463 24.96 16.21 0.40
CA ARG A 463 26.08 17.05 -0.05
C ARG A 463 25.76 17.77 -1.37
N ALA A 464 25.07 17.09 -2.31
CA ALA A 464 24.65 17.71 -3.58
C ALA A 464 23.62 18.83 -3.34
N ILE A 465 22.63 18.61 -2.47
CA ILE A 465 21.65 19.62 -2.08
C ILE A 465 22.35 20.84 -1.45
N GLU A 466 23.26 20.60 -0.50
CA GLU A 466 24.03 21.66 0.16
C GLU A 466 24.82 22.51 -0.85
N LEU A 467 25.51 21.86 -1.80
CA LEU A 467 26.29 22.57 -2.82
C LEU A 467 25.41 23.44 -3.71
N VAL A 468 24.26 22.89 -4.16
CA VAL A 468 23.33 23.64 -5.03
C VAL A 468 22.63 24.77 -4.27
N SER A 469 22.22 24.54 -3.02
CA SER A 469 21.56 25.58 -2.18
C SER A 469 22.46 26.78 -1.91
N LYS A 470 23.78 26.59 -1.89
CA LYS A 470 24.78 27.65 -1.66
C LYS A 470 25.40 28.19 -2.97
N ALA A 471 25.02 27.63 -4.11
CA ALA A 471 25.64 27.96 -5.38
C ALA A 471 25.35 29.40 -5.81
N ARG A 472 26.38 30.10 -6.28
CA ARG A 472 26.25 31.39 -6.95
C ARG A 472 25.53 31.24 -8.30
N ARG A 473 25.81 30.16 -9.04
CA ARG A 473 25.14 29.68 -10.24
C ARG A 473 25.31 28.19 -10.43
N VAL A 474 24.42 27.57 -11.16
CA VAL A 474 24.46 26.15 -11.52
C VAL A 474 24.49 26.00 -13.03
N GLU A 475 25.42 25.25 -13.54
CA GLU A 475 25.49 24.90 -14.96
C GLU A 475 25.25 23.42 -15.17
N PHE A 476 24.36 23.08 -16.11
CA PHE A 476 24.07 21.70 -16.50
C PHE A 476 24.85 21.35 -17.77
N TYR A 477 25.59 20.25 -17.76
CA TYR A 477 26.29 19.71 -18.91
C TYR A 477 25.74 18.35 -19.27
N ALA A 478 25.09 18.23 -20.43
CA ALA A 478 24.49 16.98 -20.86
C ALA A 478 24.27 16.92 -22.37
N MET A 479 24.43 15.75 -22.98
CA MET A 479 24.16 15.50 -24.40
C MET A 479 23.16 14.37 -24.61
N GLY A 480 22.57 14.34 -25.80
CA GLY A 480 21.66 13.27 -26.22
C GLY A 480 20.46 13.13 -25.28
N ASN A 481 20.16 11.90 -24.85
CA ASN A 481 19.01 11.59 -23.97
C ASN A 481 19.12 12.22 -22.58
N SER A 482 20.33 12.44 -22.06
CA SER A 482 20.56 13.07 -20.77
C SER A 482 20.22 14.57 -20.75
N ARG A 483 20.15 15.20 -21.94
CA ARG A 483 19.79 16.61 -22.06
C ARG A 483 18.39 16.90 -21.53
N ALA A 484 17.45 15.96 -21.68
CA ALA A 484 16.10 16.12 -21.15
C ALA A 484 16.09 16.22 -19.62
N VAL A 485 16.93 15.43 -18.95
CA VAL A 485 17.11 15.48 -17.48
C VAL A 485 17.73 16.81 -17.03
N ALA A 486 18.76 17.24 -17.73
CA ALA A 486 19.44 18.50 -17.43
C ALA A 486 18.53 19.74 -17.67
N LEU A 487 17.68 19.69 -18.70
CA LEU A 487 16.69 20.74 -18.97
C LEU A 487 15.64 20.83 -17.87
N ASP A 488 15.14 19.68 -17.40
CA ASP A 488 14.19 19.64 -16.30
C ASP A 488 14.82 20.18 -15.00
N GLY A 489 16.07 19.80 -14.71
CA GLY A 489 16.83 20.35 -13.58
C GLY A 489 17.05 21.85 -13.68
N GLN A 490 17.47 22.35 -14.85
CA GLN A 490 17.61 23.78 -15.10
C GLN A 490 16.32 24.52 -14.79
N HIS A 491 15.19 24.05 -15.32
CA HIS A 491 13.89 24.67 -15.14
C HIS A 491 13.45 24.68 -13.66
N LYS A 492 13.65 23.58 -12.94
CA LYS A 492 13.30 23.47 -11.51
C LYS A 492 14.15 24.35 -10.63
N PHE A 493 15.49 24.35 -10.81
CA PHE A 493 16.38 25.13 -9.96
C PHE A 493 16.29 26.64 -10.23
N PHE A 494 16.01 27.05 -11.48
CA PHE A 494 15.73 28.45 -11.81
C PHE A 494 14.57 29.02 -10.98
N ARG A 495 13.55 28.22 -10.67
CA ARG A 495 12.41 28.62 -9.82
C ARG A 495 12.83 28.94 -8.38
N PHE A 496 13.94 28.41 -7.90
CA PHE A 496 14.52 28.74 -6.58
C PHE A 496 15.42 29.99 -6.62
N ARG A 497 15.36 30.77 -7.69
CA ARG A 497 16.19 31.96 -7.91
C ARG A 497 17.69 31.67 -8.01
N ILE A 498 18.06 30.44 -8.31
CA ILE A 498 19.45 30.06 -8.59
C ILE A 498 19.70 30.34 -10.07
N PRO A 499 20.66 31.20 -10.46
CA PRO A 499 21.02 31.40 -11.87
C PRO A 499 21.45 30.06 -12.48
N THR A 500 20.75 29.59 -13.52
CA THR A 500 21.04 28.30 -14.14
C THR A 500 21.26 28.45 -15.64
N ALA A 501 22.18 27.69 -16.20
CA ALA A 501 22.42 27.54 -17.63
C ALA A 501 22.50 26.06 -18.02
N LEU A 502 22.14 25.74 -19.27
CA LEU A 502 22.27 24.40 -19.84
C LEU A 502 23.12 24.45 -21.10
N TYR A 503 24.15 23.66 -21.12
CA TYR A 503 24.99 23.43 -22.30
C TYR A 503 24.75 21.99 -22.80
N GLY A 504 24.36 21.89 -24.08
CA GLY A 504 24.06 20.61 -24.75
C GLY A 504 24.97 20.38 -25.97
N ASP A 505 26.01 21.17 -26.13
CA ASP A 505 26.96 21.10 -27.22
C ASP A 505 28.39 20.92 -26.67
N ALA A 506 29.09 19.91 -27.17
CA ALA A 506 30.44 19.54 -26.72
C ALA A 506 31.45 20.71 -26.87
N HIS A 507 31.32 21.53 -27.90
CA HIS A 507 32.21 22.65 -28.10
C HIS A 507 32.04 23.77 -27.05
N LEU A 508 30.84 23.90 -26.51
CA LEU A 508 30.54 24.89 -25.48
C LEU A 508 30.92 24.44 -24.07
N PHE A 509 31.02 23.14 -23.80
CA PHE A 509 31.30 22.64 -22.46
C PHE A 509 32.57 23.22 -21.87
N LYS A 510 33.68 23.12 -22.60
CA LYS A 510 34.97 23.59 -22.14
C LYS A 510 35.02 25.11 -21.99
N LEU A 511 34.47 25.85 -22.98
CA LEU A 511 34.43 27.31 -22.93
C LEU A 511 33.61 27.83 -21.74
N ALA A 512 32.46 27.18 -21.45
CA ALA A 512 31.64 27.51 -20.30
C ALA A 512 32.38 27.18 -18.98
N ALA A 513 33.02 26.01 -18.91
CA ALA A 513 33.74 25.57 -17.74
C ALA A 513 34.90 26.48 -17.35
N GLU A 514 35.62 27.06 -18.33
CA GLU A 514 36.71 28.02 -18.11
C GLU A 514 36.22 29.36 -17.53
N LEU A 515 34.91 29.70 -17.64
CA LEU A 515 34.31 30.90 -17.07
C LEU A 515 33.79 30.73 -15.66
N LEU A 516 33.92 29.53 -15.08
CA LEU A 516 33.49 29.22 -13.74
C LEU A 516 34.50 29.69 -12.70
N GLY A 517 34.09 29.65 -11.45
CA GLY A 517 34.93 29.96 -10.30
C GLY A 517 34.40 29.39 -9.00
N PRO A 518 35.08 29.68 -7.88
CA PRO A 518 34.61 29.22 -6.57
C PRO A 518 33.18 29.65 -6.27
N GLY A 519 32.37 28.73 -5.76
CA GLY A 519 30.95 28.92 -5.48
C GLY A 519 30.02 28.66 -6.68
N ASP A 520 30.57 28.33 -7.85
CA ASP A 520 29.79 27.82 -8.98
C ASP A 520 29.70 26.30 -8.91
N VAL A 521 28.59 25.73 -9.41
CA VAL A 521 28.35 24.29 -9.42
C VAL A 521 28.05 23.81 -10.83
N VAL A 522 28.69 22.74 -11.25
CA VAL A 522 28.37 22.01 -12.49
C VAL A 522 27.61 20.74 -12.15
N ILE A 523 26.48 20.50 -12.78
CA ILE A 523 25.77 19.23 -12.76
C ILE A 523 25.95 18.54 -14.11
N ALA A 524 26.81 17.54 -14.14
CA ALA A 524 27.11 16.76 -15.34
C ALA A 524 26.25 15.51 -15.39
N VAL A 525 25.39 15.37 -16.41
CA VAL A 525 24.45 14.25 -16.54
C VAL A 525 24.86 13.38 -17.73
N SER A 526 25.26 12.14 -17.45
CA SER A 526 25.63 11.17 -18.48
C SER A 526 25.53 9.75 -17.97
N ASN A 527 24.72 8.90 -18.63
CA ASN A 527 24.54 7.50 -18.20
C ASN A 527 25.86 6.71 -18.25
N SER A 528 26.58 6.77 -19.37
CA SER A 528 27.89 6.11 -19.53
C SER A 528 29.04 6.83 -18.81
N GLY A 529 28.93 8.16 -18.68
CA GLY A 529 29.98 9.01 -18.12
C GLY A 529 31.33 8.93 -18.82
N SER A 530 31.36 8.56 -20.10
CA SER A 530 32.60 8.29 -20.85
C SER A 530 32.88 9.27 -21.98
N LEU A 531 32.02 10.28 -22.19
CA LEU A 531 32.19 11.28 -23.24
C LEU A 531 33.41 12.16 -22.94
N THR A 532 34.42 12.15 -23.81
CA THR A 532 35.70 12.82 -23.61
C THR A 532 35.52 14.32 -23.39
N GLU A 533 34.72 14.97 -24.20
CA GLU A 533 34.48 16.42 -24.14
C GLU A 533 33.80 16.85 -22.82
N LEU A 534 32.94 15.98 -22.27
CA LEU A 534 32.33 16.21 -20.96
C LEU A 534 33.36 16.04 -19.83
N LEU A 535 34.23 15.05 -19.95
CA LEU A 535 35.30 14.81 -18.97
C LEU A 535 36.33 15.95 -18.96
N ASP A 536 36.71 16.47 -20.15
CA ASP A 536 37.62 17.62 -20.27
C ASP A 536 36.99 18.89 -19.67
N ALA A 537 35.69 19.08 -19.88
CA ALA A 537 34.96 20.22 -19.31
C ALA A 537 34.86 20.13 -17.78
N VAL A 538 34.65 18.92 -17.23
CA VAL A 538 34.64 18.68 -15.78
C VAL A 538 36.04 18.98 -15.19
N ASP A 539 37.12 18.56 -15.85
CA ASP A 539 38.47 18.90 -15.41
C ASP A 539 38.72 20.41 -15.44
N ALA A 540 38.25 21.10 -16.49
CA ALA A 540 38.36 22.57 -16.60
C ALA A 540 37.58 23.30 -15.51
N ALA A 541 36.32 22.86 -15.25
CA ALA A 541 35.48 23.43 -14.20
C ALA A 541 36.14 23.27 -12.80
N ARG A 542 36.69 22.12 -12.51
CA ARG A 542 37.41 21.87 -11.25
C ARG A 542 38.69 22.69 -11.15
N ALA A 543 39.43 22.82 -12.24
CA ALA A 543 40.62 23.66 -12.28
C ALA A 543 40.29 25.15 -12.07
N ALA A 544 39.13 25.60 -12.50
CA ALA A 544 38.56 26.93 -12.25
C ALA A 544 38.03 27.11 -10.81
N GLY A 545 37.98 26.06 -9.99
CA GLY A 545 37.53 26.08 -8.61
C GLY A 545 36.03 25.87 -8.41
N ALA A 546 35.30 25.43 -9.43
CA ALA A 546 33.88 25.06 -9.32
C ALA A 546 33.70 23.64 -8.75
N ASP A 547 32.61 23.42 -8.03
CA ASP A 547 32.21 22.09 -7.59
C ASP A 547 31.47 21.35 -8.70
N VAL A 548 31.70 20.03 -8.80
CA VAL A 548 31.09 19.17 -9.82
C VAL A 548 30.27 18.07 -9.17
N ILE A 549 29.01 18.01 -9.53
CA ILE A 549 28.08 16.92 -9.21
C ILE A 549 27.87 16.07 -10.48
N ALA A 550 28.15 14.78 -10.40
CA ALA A 550 27.87 13.84 -11.48
C ALA A 550 26.56 13.08 -11.23
N ILE A 551 25.70 13.00 -12.21
CA ILE A 551 24.58 12.06 -12.27
C ILE A 551 24.92 11.00 -13.32
N SER A 552 25.44 9.85 -12.87
CA SER A 552 26.05 8.85 -13.77
C SER A 552 26.12 7.47 -13.12
N ASN A 553 26.58 6.46 -13.87
CA ASN A 553 26.93 5.17 -13.29
C ASN A 553 28.11 5.32 -12.30
N SER A 554 28.04 4.63 -11.15
CA SER A 554 29.04 4.72 -10.07
C SER A 554 30.48 4.38 -10.51
N GLN A 555 30.62 3.49 -11.50
CA GLN A 555 31.92 3.06 -12.03
C GLN A 555 32.41 3.91 -13.21
N SER A 556 31.65 4.93 -13.60
CA SER A 556 31.98 5.75 -14.78
C SER A 556 33.24 6.62 -14.57
N PRO A 557 33.94 6.98 -15.66
CA PRO A 557 35.01 7.99 -15.60
C PRO A 557 34.53 9.33 -15.03
N LEU A 558 33.29 9.75 -15.33
CA LEU A 558 32.68 10.97 -14.81
C LEU A 558 32.50 10.93 -13.29
N ALA A 559 32.03 9.80 -12.74
CA ALA A 559 31.86 9.61 -11.30
C ALA A 559 33.19 9.78 -10.53
N ARG A 560 34.29 9.30 -11.11
CA ARG A 560 35.63 9.42 -10.50
C ARG A 560 36.21 10.84 -10.50
N LYS A 561 35.74 11.69 -11.42
CA LYS A 561 36.20 13.07 -11.56
C LYS A 561 35.35 14.07 -10.78
N ALA A 562 34.12 13.75 -10.44
CA ALA A 562 33.22 14.65 -9.73
C ALA A 562 33.56 14.79 -8.23
N ASN A 563 33.17 15.90 -7.61
CA ASN A 563 33.22 16.13 -6.17
C ASN A 563 32.15 15.30 -5.45
N VAL A 564 30.97 15.14 -6.08
CA VAL A 564 29.86 14.32 -5.61
C VAL A 564 29.33 13.51 -6.77
N CYS A 565 29.10 12.21 -6.56
CA CYS A 565 28.44 11.35 -7.54
C CYS A 565 27.09 10.87 -7.00
N LEU A 566 26.03 11.22 -7.71
CA LEU A 566 24.70 10.66 -7.54
C LEU A 566 24.56 9.47 -8.49
N ALA A 567 24.82 8.28 -7.96
CA ALA A 567 24.95 7.06 -8.75
C ALA A 567 23.58 6.56 -9.27
N VAL A 568 23.53 6.25 -10.57
CA VAL A 568 22.40 5.57 -11.21
C VAL A 568 22.91 4.28 -11.86
N ASP A 569 22.97 3.22 -11.05
CA ASP A 569 23.48 1.92 -11.47
C ASP A 569 22.32 1.05 -11.99
N HIS A 570 21.87 1.32 -13.21
CA HIS A 570 20.90 0.51 -13.91
C HIS A 570 21.51 -0.06 -15.19
N ALA A 571 21.65 -1.40 -15.25
CA ALA A 571 22.11 -2.07 -16.46
C ALA A 571 20.95 -2.10 -17.47
N GLU A 572 21.08 -1.33 -18.54
CA GLU A 572 20.17 -1.42 -19.69
C GLU A 572 20.66 -2.51 -20.62
N ASP A 573 19.74 -3.38 -21.05
CA ASP A 573 20.04 -4.41 -22.04
C ASP A 573 20.46 -3.71 -23.34
N SER A 574 21.61 -4.08 -23.89
CA SER A 574 22.18 -3.47 -25.10
C SER A 574 21.30 -3.62 -26.36
N THR A 575 20.21 -4.37 -26.25
CA THR A 575 19.18 -4.55 -27.29
C THR A 575 18.01 -3.54 -27.17
N SER A 576 17.95 -2.75 -26.10
CA SER A 576 16.93 -1.71 -25.94
C SER A 576 17.32 -0.47 -26.74
N PHE A 577 16.60 -0.17 -27.79
CA PHE A 577 16.82 1.01 -28.64
C PHE A 577 16.68 2.37 -27.91
N LEU A 578 16.27 2.40 -26.63
CA LEU A 578 16.05 3.63 -25.85
C LEU A 578 16.41 3.39 -24.36
N SER A 579 17.35 4.20 -23.84
CA SER A 579 17.66 4.30 -22.41
C SER A 579 16.49 4.93 -21.65
N MET A 580 15.44 4.16 -21.37
CA MET A 580 14.20 4.68 -20.81
C MET A 580 14.27 4.75 -19.28
N ILE A 581 14.74 3.70 -18.63
CA ILE A 581 14.65 3.55 -17.16
C ILE A 581 15.71 4.41 -16.47
N SER A 582 16.96 4.42 -16.95
CA SER A 582 18.02 5.26 -16.39
C SER A 582 17.63 6.74 -16.41
N ARG A 583 16.98 7.19 -17.47
CA ARG A 583 16.48 8.58 -17.56
C ARG A 583 15.40 8.88 -16.51
N ILE A 584 14.49 7.95 -16.24
CA ILE A 584 13.46 8.10 -15.20
C ILE A 584 14.11 8.21 -13.82
N LEU A 585 15.12 7.39 -13.53
CA LEU A 585 15.84 7.44 -12.27
C LEU A 585 16.65 8.74 -12.11
N GLN A 586 17.25 9.24 -13.21
CA GLN A 586 17.94 10.52 -13.21
C GLN A 586 16.98 11.70 -12.99
N LEU A 587 15.78 11.67 -13.58
CA LEU A 587 14.72 12.67 -13.33
C LEU A 587 14.28 12.62 -11.86
N LEU A 588 14.11 11.44 -11.29
CA LEU A 588 13.76 11.28 -9.89
C LEU A 588 14.83 11.89 -8.96
N LEU A 589 16.12 11.78 -9.28
CA LEU A 589 17.19 12.46 -8.54
C LEU A 589 17.05 13.99 -8.60
N ILE A 590 16.75 14.54 -9.76
CA ILE A 590 16.51 15.98 -9.92
C ILE A 590 15.30 16.40 -9.06
N ASP A 591 14.22 15.61 -9.04
CA ASP A 591 13.06 15.88 -8.20
C ASP A 591 13.40 15.89 -6.71
N ILE A 592 14.13 14.87 -6.25
CA ILE A 592 14.56 14.77 -4.84
C ILE A 592 15.46 15.95 -4.46
N MET A 593 16.40 16.33 -5.32
CA MET A 593 17.25 17.50 -5.09
C MET A 593 16.42 18.80 -5.03
N ALA A 594 15.46 18.97 -5.95
CA ALA A 594 14.60 20.16 -5.97
C ALA A 594 13.76 20.27 -4.69
N VAL A 595 13.19 19.15 -4.21
CA VAL A 595 12.47 19.09 -2.93
C VAL A 595 13.41 19.41 -1.76
N GLY A 596 14.62 18.82 -1.73
CA GLY A 596 15.62 19.08 -0.70
C GLY A 596 16.04 20.56 -0.63
N ILE A 597 16.31 21.18 -1.77
CA ILE A 597 16.63 22.63 -1.87
C ILE A 597 15.47 23.48 -1.35
N SER A 598 14.22 23.10 -1.67
CA SER A 598 13.03 23.81 -1.19
C SER A 598 12.90 23.75 0.33
N VAL A 599 13.18 22.60 0.94
CA VAL A 599 13.11 22.41 2.40
C VAL A 599 14.23 23.17 3.11
N ASP A 600 15.45 23.12 2.58
CA ASP A 600 16.63 23.83 3.12
C ASP A 600 16.43 25.36 3.06
N GLY A 601 15.85 25.86 1.97
CA GLY A 601 15.52 27.29 1.80
C GLY A 601 14.45 27.81 2.76
N GLN A 602 13.55 26.95 3.27
CA GLN A 602 12.54 27.33 4.26
C GLN A 602 13.13 27.53 5.67
N HIS A 603 14.24 26.88 5.99
CA HIS A 603 14.97 27.15 7.24
C HIS A 603 15.72 28.49 7.21
N ALA A 604 15.94 29.07 6.02
CA ALA A 604 16.67 30.33 5.84
C ALA A 604 15.77 31.57 5.67
N GLN A 605 14.52 31.44 5.21
CA GLN A 605 13.61 32.58 4.97
C GLN A 605 12.15 32.15 5.26
N GLY A 606 11.55 32.72 6.30
CA GLY A 606 10.19 32.36 6.74
C GLY A 606 9.09 32.66 5.73
N ASP A 607 8.04 31.82 5.79
CA ASP A 607 6.63 31.94 5.36
C ASP A 607 6.23 32.52 3.97
N GLU A 608 6.96 33.38 3.33
CA GLU A 608 6.53 34.05 2.08
C GLU A 608 6.82 33.20 0.84
N ALA A 609 7.89 32.40 0.86
CA ALA A 609 8.27 31.48 -0.23
C ALA A 609 7.30 30.29 -0.38
N HIS A 610 6.69 29.86 0.72
CA HIS A 610 5.75 28.72 0.74
C HIS A 610 4.43 29.06 0.02
N ARG A 611 3.94 30.28 0.12
CA ARG A 611 2.71 30.75 -0.54
C ARG A 611 2.85 30.86 -2.05
N LEU A 612 4.03 31.22 -2.55
CA LEU A 612 4.30 31.32 -3.98
C LEU A 612 4.46 29.96 -4.68
N LEU A 613 4.96 28.94 -3.96
CA LEU A 613 5.09 27.57 -4.51
C LEU A 613 3.73 26.89 -4.72
N ILE A 614 2.80 27.08 -3.79
CA ILE A 614 1.45 26.48 -3.86
C ILE A 614 0.60 27.16 -4.94
N SER A 615 0.71 28.47 -5.13
CA SER A 615 -0.10 29.20 -6.11
C SER A 615 0.25 28.90 -7.59
N HIS A 616 1.38 28.24 -7.85
CA HIS A 616 1.82 27.88 -9.20
C HIS A 616 1.79 26.37 -9.51
N LEU A 617 1.33 25.54 -8.57
CA LEU A 617 1.04 24.13 -8.83
C LEU A 617 -0.37 23.92 -9.42
N ASP A 618 -1.24 24.95 -9.35
CA ASP A 618 -2.62 24.93 -9.84
C ASP A 618 -2.81 25.60 -11.21
N SER A 619 -1.74 25.95 -11.92
CA SER A 619 -1.82 26.56 -13.26
C SER A 619 -1.21 25.68 -14.36
#